data_c079e9e741f74df47997e868e92755f3
#
_entry.id   c079e9e741f74df47997e868e92755f3
#
_cell.length_a   1.000
_cell.length_b   1.000
_cell.length_c   1.000
_cell.angle_alpha   90.00
_cell.angle_beta   90.00
_cell.angle_gamma   90.00
#
_symmetry.space_group_name_H-M   'P 1'
#
loop_
_entity.id
_entity.type
_entity.pdbx_description
1 polymer ?
#
loop_
_entity_poly.entity_id
_entity_poly.type
_entity_poly.pdbx_seq_one_letter_code
_entity_poly.pdbx_strand_id
1 'polypeptide(L)'
;NTSVFSNGNIAASGGRVQEIAPDGSIVWDYTYVSNDYVSHHDLTLIGDNVLLTAYEKKTASELNAAGFNNASSEKWPTHFIELEPDGNGGANIVWEWHIWDHLCQDVDPNKPNYVSNISDHPELIDINMISGGGGGPGGGNNGDWFHVNGVDYNEELDQIVFSSRFASEIYIIDHSTTTAEAASHSGGNSGMGGDILYRWGNPSNYGFFGLQVIPNAVHDPRWIPNDGRPYGGFLQIFNNSGNGNNQSTVDGIDAPWDPVTNTYIRNSGQAFEPFSYSTRYQCAYSANGQSASDRMTNGNIFVNASGGQGGAGVMYEVDTFGNITWGPYNADSQKGFRYECDYPGIIALEPYINTATTSCFDYTSLNTYVLENALIFPNPTNYQLNIVLENTQYNYLKLEIYNVFGQKIISKVLENDSDIISKKIDFSSYNKGIYFVNLISNDQIVLSRMVSYVN
;
A
#
# COMPACT_ATOMS: atom_id res chain seq x y z
N ASN A 1 -17.30 4.78 1.11
CA ASN A 1 -18.51 5.36 1.70
C ASN A 1 -18.11 6.21 2.88
N THR A 2 -18.15 7.54 2.74
CA THR A 2 -17.93 8.48 3.84
C THR A 2 -19.15 8.49 4.72
N SER A 3 -19.08 7.84 5.85
CA SER A 3 -20.05 8.03 6.92
C SER A 3 -19.65 9.26 7.70
N VAL A 4 -20.61 10.09 7.97
CA VAL A 4 -20.42 11.30 8.77
C VAL A 4 -21.37 11.21 9.95
N PHE A 5 -20.87 11.45 11.15
CA PHE A 5 -21.73 11.70 12.30
C PHE A 5 -22.57 12.95 12.01
N SER A 6 -23.86 12.82 11.87
CA SER A 6 -24.75 13.96 11.69
C SER A 6 -25.61 14.13 12.92
N ASN A 7 -25.56 15.30 13.55
CA ASN A 7 -26.37 15.67 14.72
C ASN A 7 -26.31 14.70 15.91
N GLY A 8 -25.12 14.10 16.14
CA GLY A 8 -24.93 13.11 17.21
C GLY A 8 -25.46 11.71 16.89
N ASN A 9 -25.94 11.48 15.67
CA ASN A 9 -26.32 10.16 15.19
C ASN A 9 -25.42 9.79 14.00
N ILE A 10 -24.89 8.58 14.03
CA ILE A 10 -24.15 7.98 12.91
C ILE A 10 -25.14 7.64 11.81
N ALA A 11 -24.83 8.06 10.58
CA ALA A 11 -25.63 7.66 9.43
C ALA A 11 -25.50 6.13 9.25
N ALA A 12 -26.60 5.42 9.37
CA ALA A 12 -26.67 3.95 9.36
C ALA A 12 -26.23 3.26 8.06
N SER A 13 -25.79 4.03 7.06
CA SER A 13 -25.35 3.53 5.75
C SER A 13 -23.84 3.56 5.53
N GLY A 14 -23.05 3.90 6.53
CA GLY A 14 -21.62 3.97 6.46
C GLY A 14 -20.90 2.84 7.19
N GLY A 15 -19.58 2.78 7.00
CA GLY A 15 -18.75 1.83 7.72
C GLY A 15 -18.84 0.39 7.24
N ARG A 16 -19.26 0.16 5.99
CA ARG A 16 -19.42 -1.15 5.38
C ARG A 16 -18.17 -1.55 4.61
N VAL A 17 -17.71 -2.77 4.84
CA VAL A 17 -16.66 -3.45 4.07
C VAL A 17 -17.21 -4.76 3.51
N GLN A 18 -16.79 -5.14 2.31
CA GLN A 18 -17.27 -6.34 1.63
C GLN A 18 -16.12 -7.07 0.97
N GLU A 19 -16.13 -8.38 1.03
CA GLU A 19 -15.38 -9.27 0.16
C GLU A 19 -16.30 -9.75 -0.96
N ILE A 20 -15.86 -9.58 -2.20
CA ILE A 20 -16.62 -9.92 -3.41
C ILE A 20 -15.83 -10.96 -4.19
N ALA A 21 -16.43 -12.12 -4.43
CA ALA A 21 -15.85 -13.16 -5.26
C ALA A 21 -15.74 -12.72 -6.74
N PRO A 22 -14.88 -13.38 -7.56
CA PRO A 22 -14.72 -13.05 -8.98
C PRO A 22 -16.01 -13.12 -9.80
N ASP A 23 -17.00 -13.91 -9.40
CA ASP A 23 -18.32 -13.99 -10.06
C ASP A 23 -19.29 -12.85 -9.66
N GLY A 24 -18.82 -11.94 -8.78
CA GLY A 24 -19.60 -10.81 -8.26
C GLY A 24 -20.45 -11.14 -7.04
N SER A 25 -20.42 -12.37 -6.54
CA SER A 25 -21.14 -12.74 -5.32
C SER A 25 -20.44 -12.15 -4.08
N ILE A 26 -21.23 -11.73 -3.09
CA ILE A 26 -20.70 -11.23 -1.82
C ILE A 26 -20.37 -12.44 -0.94
N VAL A 27 -19.08 -12.59 -0.59
CA VAL A 27 -18.58 -13.66 0.27
C VAL A 27 -18.70 -13.26 1.73
N TRP A 28 -18.35 -12.01 2.03
CA TRP A 28 -18.40 -11.45 3.37
C TRP A 28 -18.87 -9.99 3.33
N ASP A 29 -19.62 -9.59 4.34
CA ASP A 29 -20.25 -8.28 4.42
C ASP A 29 -20.32 -7.85 5.88
N TYR A 30 -19.51 -6.89 6.25
CA TYR A 30 -19.40 -6.43 7.63
C TYR A 30 -19.58 -4.92 7.73
N THR A 31 -20.19 -4.48 8.83
CA THR A 31 -20.42 -3.07 9.09
C THR A 31 -19.87 -2.68 10.46
N TYR A 32 -18.85 -1.80 10.45
CA TYR A 32 -18.28 -1.26 11.69
C TYR A 32 -18.82 0.13 11.96
N VAL A 33 -19.91 0.18 12.73
CA VAL A 33 -20.62 1.41 13.08
C VAL A 33 -21.36 1.28 14.40
N SER A 34 -21.31 2.34 15.21
CA SER A 34 -22.10 2.51 16.44
C SER A 34 -22.42 3.99 16.64
N ASN A 35 -22.91 4.36 17.83
CA ASN A 35 -23.08 5.76 18.21
C ASN A 35 -21.74 6.47 18.48
N ASP A 36 -20.67 5.72 18.68
CA ASP A 36 -19.38 6.22 19.14
C ASP A 36 -18.24 6.02 18.13
N TYR A 37 -18.44 5.19 17.14
CA TYR A 37 -17.43 4.92 16.09
C TYR A 37 -18.03 4.59 14.72
N VAL A 38 -17.26 4.82 13.67
CA VAL A 38 -17.60 4.44 12.29
C VAL A 38 -16.36 4.31 11.43
N SER A 39 -16.24 3.23 10.64
CA SER A 39 -15.18 3.13 9.66
C SER A 39 -15.39 4.08 8.47
N HIS A 40 -14.29 4.57 7.92
CA HIS A 40 -14.31 5.55 6.84
C HIS A 40 -13.07 5.42 5.93
N HIS A 41 -13.11 6.10 4.81
CA HIS A 41 -12.07 6.33 3.81
C HIS A 41 -11.39 5.09 3.27
N ASP A 42 -10.57 4.40 4.03
CA ASP A 42 -9.62 3.43 3.51
C ASP A 42 -9.53 2.15 4.33
N LEU A 43 -8.98 1.12 3.72
CA LEU A 43 -8.66 -0.16 4.33
C LEU A 43 -7.42 -0.76 3.65
N THR A 44 -6.74 -1.67 4.35
CA THR A 44 -5.71 -2.53 3.74
C THR A 44 -5.85 -3.96 4.27
N LEU A 45 -5.19 -4.92 3.63
CA LEU A 45 -5.20 -6.31 4.04
C LEU A 45 -3.96 -6.63 4.88
N ILE A 46 -4.14 -7.47 5.90
CA ILE A 46 -3.07 -8.08 6.71
C ILE A 46 -3.29 -9.59 6.65
N GLY A 47 -2.60 -10.26 5.71
CA GLY A 47 -2.94 -11.65 5.40
C GLY A 47 -4.40 -11.77 4.92
N ASP A 48 -5.18 -12.59 5.64
CA ASP A 48 -6.63 -12.77 5.38
C ASP A 48 -7.50 -11.80 6.20
N ASN A 49 -6.89 -10.96 7.03
CA ASN A 49 -7.58 -9.97 7.84
C ASN A 49 -7.72 -8.63 7.12
N VAL A 50 -8.61 -7.79 7.62
CA VAL A 50 -8.87 -6.45 7.06
C VAL A 50 -8.61 -5.39 8.12
N LEU A 51 -7.64 -4.52 7.87
CA LEU A 51 -7.40 -3.32 8.68
C LEU A 51 -8.28 -2.18 8.19
N LEU A 52 -9.12 -1.64 9.06
CA LEU A 52 -10.00 -0.50 8.78
C LEU A 52 -9.52 0.76 9.46
N THR A 53 -9.62 1.89 8.76
CA THR A 53 -9.61 3.22 9.40
C THR A 53 -10.98 3.53 9.95
N ALA A 54 -11.04 4.10 11.16
CA ALA A 54 -12.30 4.48 11.77
C ALA A 54 -12.17 5.79 12.56
N TYR A 55 -13.30 6.48 12.70
CA TYR A 55 -13.48 7.56 13.67
C TYR A 55 -13.98 6.98 14.99
N GLU A 56 -13.49 7.52 16.11
CA GLU A 56 -14.10 7.42 17.41
C GLU A 56 -14.55 8.80 17.90
N LYS A 57 -15.68 8.87 18.59
CA LYS A 57 -16.22 10.12 19.07
C LYS A 57 -15.71 10.45 20.47
N LYS A 58 -15.14 11.63 20.64
CA LYS A 58 -14.80 12.22 21.95
C LYS A 58 -15.59 13.50 22.17
N THR A 59 -16.27 13.57 23.29
CA THR A 59 -17.07 14.73 23.68
C THR A 59 -16.18 15.93 24.02
N ALA A 60 -16.72 17.14 23.98
CA ALA A 60 -16.00 18.33 24.43
C ALA A 60 -15.46 18.21 25.87
N SER A 61 -16.15 17.49 26.75
CA SER A 61 -15.69 17.23 28.13
C SER A 61 -14.45 16.35 28.16
N GLU A 62 -14.41 15.24 27.39
CA GLU A 62 -13.26 14.35 27.29
C GLU A 62 -12.06 15.04 26.66
N LEU A 63 -12.28 15.79 25.58
CA LEU A 63 -11.26 16.58 24.93
C LEU A 63 -10.60 17.58 25.88
N ASN A 64 -11.41 18.38 26.60
CA ASN A 64 -10.92 19.32 27.59
C ASN A 64 -10.22 18.62 28.77
N ALA A 65 -10.70 17.45 29.20
CA ALA A 65 -10.05 16.67 30.24
C ALA A 65 -8.67 16.13 29.76
N ALA A 66 -8.53 15.77 28.49
CA ALA A 66 -7.27 15.28 27.89
C ALA A 66 -6.26 16.40 27.58
N GLY A 67 -6.63 17.68 27.68
CA GLY A 67 -5.73 18.81 27.44
C GLY A 67 -5.97 19.58 26.16
N PHE A 68 -7.07 19.29 25.43
CA PHE A 68 -7.48 20.12 24.31
C PHE A 68 -7.83 21.54 24.80
N ASN A 69 -7.39 22.55 24.08
CA ASN A 69 -7.57 23.95 24.49
C ASN A 69 -8.97 24.46 24.12
N ASN A 70 -9.87 24.50 25.10
CA ASN A 70 -11.24 25.03 24.98
C ASN A 70 -12.11 24.34 23.91
N ALA A 71 -12.17 23.03 23.94
CA ALA A 71 -13.13 22.29 23.11
C ALA A 71 -14.57 22.70 23.45
N SER A 72 -15.31 23.14 22.45
CA SER A 72 -16.73 23.52 22.57
C SER A 72 -17.68 22.52 21.89
N SER A 73 -17.15 21.57 21.15
CA SER A 73 -17.88 20.50 20.46
C SER A 73 -17.07 19.21 20.46
N GLU A 74 -17.71 18.12 20.13
CA GLU A 74 -17.05 16.83 19.93
C GLU A 74 -16.02 16.88 18.81
N LYS A 75 -15.06 15.96 18.87
CA LYS A 75 -14.09 15.64 17.82
C LYS A 75 -14.10 14.14 17.57
N TRP A 76 -13.61 13.76 16.40
CA TRP A 76 -13.57 12.37 15.95
C TRP A 76 -12.11 11.95 15.68
N PRO A 77 -11.35 11.60 16.74
CA PRO A 77 -10.02 11.00 16.59
C PRO A 77 -10.10 9.74 15.75
N THR A 78 -8.96 9.39 15.16
CA THR A 78 -8.82 8.17 14.38
C THR A 78 -8.46 7.00 15.27
N HIS A 79 -9.00 5.83 14.94
CA HIS A 79 -8.47 4.54 15.39
C HIS A 79 -8.42 3.57 14.22
N PHE A 80 -7.62 2.52 14.38
CA PHE A 80 -7.54 1.39 13.47
C PHE A 80 -8.03 0.15 14.18
N ILE A 81 -8.72 -0.71 13.43
CA ILE A 81 -9.10 -2.06 13.87
C ILE A 81 -8.71 -3.07 12.82
N GLU A 82 -8.15 -4.18 13.25
CA GLU A 82 -7.94 -5.35 12.41
C GLU A 82 -9.05 -6.36 12.67
N LEU A 83 -9.74 -6.73 11.60
CA LEU A 83 -10.85 -7.65 11.59
C LEU A 83 -10.44 -8.99 11.01
N GLU A 84 -10.61 -10.05 11.78
CA GLU A 84 -10.56 -11.43 11.33
C GLU A 84 -11.98 -11.90 10.99
N PRO A 85 -12.33 -12.16 9.71
CA PRO A 85 -13.63 -12.72 9.34
C PRO A 85 -13.88 -14.07 10.05
N ASP A 86 -15.04 -14.22 10.68
CA ASP A 86 -15.37 -15.41 11.50
C ASP A 86 -15.93 -16.61 10.68
N GLY A 87 -16.01 -16.46 9.35
CA GLY A 87 -16.58 -17.46 8.45
C GLY A 87 -18.11 -17.59 8.51
N ASN A 88 -18.80 -16.82 9.37
CA ASN A 88 -20.25 -16.86 9.55
C ASN A 88 -20.92 -15.52 9.21
N GLY A 89 -20.18 -14.61 8.57
CA GLY A 89 -20.65 -13.28 8.19
C GLY A 89 -20.36 -12.20 9.22
N GLY A 90 -19.74 -12.54 10.36
CA GLY A 90 -19.21 -11.63 11.37
C GLY A 90 -17.71 -11.46 11.27
N ALA A 91 -17.13 -10.78 12.27
CA ALA A 91 -15.69 -10.65 12.44
C ALA A 91 -15.31 -10.53 13.92
N ASN A 92 -14.09 -10.97 14.25
CA ASN A 92 -13.44 -10.69 15.52
C ASN A 92 -12.49 -9.50 15.35
N ILE A 93 -12.49 -8.57 16.29
CA ILE A 93 -11.41 -7.57 16.34
C ILE A 93 -10.24 -8.25 17.03
N VAL A 94 -9.12 -8.38 16.28
CA VAL A 94 -7.91 -9.08 16.76
C VAL A 94 -6.81 -8.12 17.15
N TRP A 95 -6.87 -6.87 16.68
CA TRP A 95 -5.96 -5.80 17.03
C TRP A 95 -6.64 -4.44 16.90
N GLU A 96 -6.26 -3.49 17.80
CA GLU A 96 -6.75 -2.11 17.81
C GLU A 96 -5.62 -1.14 18.16
N TRP A 97 -5.64 0.04 17.55
CA TRP A 97 -4.79 1.17 17.86
C TRP A 97 -5.60 2.46 17.84
N HIS A 98 -5.43 3.30 18.84
CA HIS A 98 -6.15 4.57 18.98
C HIS A 98 -5.17 5.73 19.09
N ILE A 99 -5.30 6.74 18.22
CA ILE A 99 -4.52 7.97 18.33
C ILE A 99 -4.69 8.63 19.71
N TRP A 100 -5.82 8.35 20.35
CA TRP A 100 -6.19 8.86 21.66
C TRP A 100 -5.24 8.44 22.78
N ASP A 101 -4.59 7.32 22.65
CA ASP A 101 -3.65 6.77 23.64
C ASP A 101 -2.24 7.36 23.50
N HIS A 102 -1.96 8.08 22.39
CA HIS A 102 -0.62 8.60 22.04
C HIS A 102 -0.60 10.13 21.94
N LEU A 103 -1.32 10.80 22.85
CA LEU A 103 -1.44 12.25 22.85
C LEU A 103 -0.41 12.91 23.77
N CYS A 104 -0.01 14.15 23.42
CA CYS A 104 0.67 15.08 24.33
C CYS A 104 0.05 16.48 24.24
N GLN A 105 0.40 17.34 25.20
CA GLN A 105 0.04 18.78 25.21
C GLN A 105 0.97 19.53 26.16
N ASP A 106 1.23 20.80 25.88
CA ASP A 106 2.06 21.69 26.70
C ASP A 106 1.27 22.89 27.28
N VAL A 107 -0.07 22.83 27.21
CA VAL A 107 -0.96 23.97 27.58
C VAL A 107 -1.31 23.98 29.06
N ASP A 108 -1.59 22.82 29.67
CA ASP A 108 -2.05 22.76 31.06
C ASP A 108 -1.34 21.63 31.84
N PRO A 109 -0.40 21.99 32.75
CA PRO A 109 0.36 21.01 33.52
C PRO A 109 -0.46 20.21 34.54
N ASN A 110 -1.73 20.55 34.77
CA ASN A 110 -2.61 19.83 35.67
C ASN A 110 -3.44 18.76 34.97
N LYS A 111 -3.34 18.65 33.63
CA LYS A 111 -4.06 17.67 32.83
C LYS A 111 -3.16 16.51 32.42
N PRO A 112 -3.74 15.35 32.12
CA PRO A 112 -2.97 14.23 31.54
C PRO A 112 -2.31 14.63 30.21
N ASN A 113 -1.38 13.80 29.76
CA ASN A 113 -0.63 14.02 28.52
C ASN A 113 0.27 15.29 28.52
N TYR A 114 0.45 15.91 29.69
CA TYR A 114 1.30 17.10 29.78
C TYR A 114 2.78 16.76 29.58
N VAL A 115 3.40 17.50 28.68
CA VAL A 115 4.84 17.52 28.46
C VAL A 115 5.32 18.97 28.56
N SER A 116 6.54 19.17 29.03
CA SER A 116 7.10 20.53 29.18
C SER A 116 7.44 21.17 27.83
N ASN A 117 7.65 20.37 26.82
CA ASN A 117 8.01 20.80 25.47
C ASN A 117 7.61 19.71 24.45
N ILE A 118 6.75 20.05 23.51
CA ILE A 118 6.28 19.12 22.46
C ILE A 118 7.43 18.57 21.63
N SER A 119 8.48 19.36 21.35
CA SER A 119 9.60 18.91 20.50
C SER A 119 10.46 17.81 21.12
N ASP A 120 10.33 17.56 22.43
CA ASP A 120 11.02 16.47 23.11
C ASP A 120 10.27 15.12 22.92
N HIS A 121 9.03 15.16 22.41
CA HIS A 121 8.13 14.04 22.24
C HIS A 121 7.57 13.92 20.81
N PRO A 122 8.43 13.77 19.79
CA PRO A 122 8.00 13.65 18.39
C PRO A 122 7.24 12.34 18.11
N GLU A 123 7.35 11.38 19.03
CA GLU A 123 6.62 10.10 19.03
C GLU A 123 5.15 10.25 19.44
N LEU A 124 4.75 11.39 19.98
CA LEU A 124 3.39 11.67 20.42
C LEU A 124 2.70 12.71 19.51
N ILE A 125 1.39 12.74 19.59
CA ILE A 125 0.55 13.67 18.83
C ILE A 125 0.10 14.81 19.75
N ASP A 126 0.49 16.04 19.43
CA ASP A 126 -0.06 17.20 20.14
C ASP A 126 -1.55 17.34 19.86
N ILE A 127 -2.36 17.17 20.90
CA ILE A 127 -3.81 17.28 20.81
C ILE A 127 -4.27 18.65 20.29
N ASN A 128 -3.42 19.68 20.39
CA ASN A 128 -3.67 21.04 19.99
C ASN A 128 -3.05 21.44 18.63
N MET A 129 -2.32 20.56 17.96
CA MET A 129 -1.62 20.88 16.71
C MET A 129 -2.55 21.29 15.56
N ILE A 130 -3.82 20.79 15.58
CA ILE A 130 -4.84 21.20 14.61
C ILE A 130 -5.90 22.03 15.32
N SER A 131 -5.77 23.35 15.32
CA SER A 131 -6.64 24.31 16.00
C SER A 131 -7.92 24.66 15.25
N GLY A 132 -8.02 24.32 13.96
CA GLY A 132 -9.20 24.61 13.13
C GLY A 132 -9.92 23.32 12.76
N GLY A 133 -11.21 23.22 12.99
CA GLY A 133 -12.01 22.17 12.36
C GLY A 133 -11.92 22.29 10.85
N GLY A 134 -11.24 21.37 10.19
CA GLY A 134 -11.17 21.33 8.74
C GLY A 134 -12.58 21.21 8.16
N GLY A 135 -12.85 21.90 7.08
CA GLY A 135 -14.08 21.69 6.31
C GLY A 135 -14.01 20.32 5.63
N GLY A 136 -14.48 19.27 6.30
CA GLY A 136 -14.68 17.98 5.66
C GLY A 136 -15.75 18.05 4.57
N PRO A 137 -15.95 16.98 3.80
CA PRO A 137 -17.00 16.90 2.81
C PRO A 137 -18.38 17.16 3.46
N GLY A 138 -19.00 18.29 3.16
CA GLY A 138 -20.26 18.69 3.76
C GLY A 138 -20.29 20.09 4.36
N GLY A 139 -19.16 20.79 4.37
CA GLY A 139 -19.05 22.22 4.72
C GLY A 139 -19.69 22.54 6.06
N GLY A 140 -19.02 22.26 7.15
CA GLY A 140 -19.48 22.56 8.47
C GLY A 140 -18.43 22.27 9.54
N ASN A 141 -18.68 22.75 10.75
CA ASN A 141 -17.88 22.49 11.93
C ASN A 141 -18.15 21.05 12.41
N ASN A 142 -17.90 20.06 11.56
CA ASN A 142 -18.03 18.64 11.93
C ASN A 142 -16.84 18.27 12.84
N GLY A 143 -16.99 17.20 13.59
CA GLY A 143 -15.99 16.74 14.54
C GLY A 143 -14.70 16.22 13.94
N ASP A 144 -14.60 16.11 12.62
CA ASP A 144 -13.45 15.59 11.89
C ASP A 144 -12.21 16.45 12.20
N TRP A 145 -11.31 15.86 12.98
CA TRP A 145 -10.18 16.58 13.53
C TRP A 145 -8.88 16.28 12.80
N PHE A 146 -8.60 15.00 12.54
CA PHE A 146 -7.31 14.56 12.01
C PHE A 146 -7.41 14.17 10.54
N HIS A 147 -8.56 13.66 10.11
CA HIS A 147 -8.89 13.27 8.75
C HIS A 147 -7.90 12.31 8.14
N VAL A 148 -7.76 11.13 8.75
CA VAL A 148 -7.01 10.02 8.14
C VAL A 148 -7.75 9.56 6.90
N ASN A 149 -7.04 9.44 5.79
CA ASN A 149 -7.62 9.21 4.47
C ASN A 149 -6.88 8.18 3.62
N GLY A 150 -5.84 7.58 4.17
CA GLY A 150 -5.07 6.52 3.54
C GLY A 150 -4.38 5.68 4.59
N VAL A 151 -4.32 4.38 4.38
CA VAL A 151 -3.64 3.40 5.21
C VAL A 151 -3.03 2.32 4.34
N ASP A 152 -1.82 1.86 4.68
CA ASP A 152 -1.17 0.72 4.06
C ASP A 152 -0.37 -0.06 5.09
N TYR A 153 -0.12 -1.33 4.81
CA TYR A 153 0.59 -2.25 5.67
C TYR A 153 1.83 -2.81 4.99
N ASN A 154 2.93 -2.86 5.73
CA ASN A 154 4.17 -3.46 5.30
C ASN A 154 4.40 -4.77 6.05
N GLU A 155 4.24 -5.90 5.37
CA GLU A 155 4.40 -7.24 5.95
C GLU A 155 5.86 -7.52 6.40
N GLU A 156 6.87 -7.01 5.67
CA GLU A 156 8.29 -7.23 6.00
C GLU A 156 8.69 -6.53 7.31
N LEU A 157 8.16 -5.34 7.54
CA LEU A 157 8.46 -4.54 8.72
C LEU A 157 7.43 -4.72 9.86
N ASP A 158 6.29 -5.31 9.57
CA ASP A 158 5.10 -5.38 10.43
C ASP A 158 4.69 -3.99 10.94
N GLN A 159 4.52 -3.06 9.99
CA GLN A 159 4.24 -1.65 10.26
C GLN A 159 3.06 -1.15 9.42
N ILE A 160 2.35 -0.16 9.97
CA ILE A 160 1.25 0.54 9.30
C ILE A 160 1.68 1.97 9.00
N VAL A 161 1.48 2.42 7.74
CA VAL A 161 1.59 3.83 7.37
C VAL A 161 0.20 4.41 7.16
N PHE A 162 -0.01 5.65 7.60
CA PHE A 162 -1.26 6.38 7.36
C PHE A 162 -1.01 7.87 7.11
N SER A 163 -1.98 8.53 6.47
CA SER A 163 -1.91 9.97 6.18
C SER A 163 -2.99 10.75 6.89
N SER A 164 -2.63 11.94 7.38
CA SER A 164 -3.58 12.94 7.87
C SER A 164 -3.62 14.14 6.93
N ARG A 165 -4.79 14.38 6.35
CA ARG A 165 -5.00 15.54 5.47
C ARG A 165 -4.82 16.86 6.21
N PHE A 166 -5.35 16.95 7.44
CA PHE A 166 -5.37 18.21 8.17
C PHE A 166 -4.07 18.50 8.90
N ALA A 167 -3.34 17.46 9.30
CA ALA A 167 -1.99 17.61 9.82
C ALA A 167 -0.96 17.90 8.70
N SER A 168 -1.28 17.58 7.44
CA SER A 168 -0.32 17.62 6.32
C SER A 168 0.90 16.74 6.58
N GLU A 169 0.66 15.54 7.07
CA GLU A 169 1.69 14.55 7.43
C GLU A 169 1.27 13.13 7.10
N ILE A 170 2.27 12.26 6.97
CA ILE A 170 2.13 10.81 7.04
C ILE A 170 2.82 10.31 8.31
N TYR A 171 2.37 9.16 8.81
CA TYR A 171 2.82 8.55 10.06
C TYR A 171 3.03 7.07 9.90
N ILE A 172 3.99 6.51 10.65
CA ILE A 172 4.20 5.07 10.76
C ILE A 172 4.08 4.66 12.21
N ILE A 173 3.39 3.54 12.46
CA ILE A 173 3.23 2.88 13.76
C ILE A 173 3.64 1.41 13.67
N ASP A 174 3.96 0.82 14.82
CA ASP A 174 4.32 -0.59 14.98
C ASP A 174 3.06 -1.45 15.08
N HIS A 175 2.85 -2.36 14.14
CA HIS A 175 1.75 -3.31 14.18
C HIS A 175 2.12 -4.62 14.91
N SER A 176 3.39 -4.90 15.12
CA SER A 176 3.89 -6.12 15.80
C SER A 176 3.49 -6.19 17.29
N THR A 177 2.74 -5.22 17.76
CA THR A 177 2.22 -5.08 19.11
C THR A 177 0.97 -5.93 19.35
N THR A 178 0.76 -6.36 20.58
CA THR A 178 -0.58 -6.73 21.04
C THR A 178 -1.46 -5.47 21.18
N THR A 179 -2.78 -5.59 21.18
CA THR A 179 -3.68 -4.45 21.44
C THR A 179 -3.31 -3.69 22.73
N ALA A 180 -2.89 -4.41 23.77
CA ALA A 180 -2.46 -3.77 25.03
C ALA A 180 -1.15 -2.99 24.90
N GLU A 181 -0.21 -3.46 24.10
CA GLU A 181 1.02 -2.73 23.79
C GLU A 181 0.73 -1.57 22.83
N ALA A 182 -0.15 -1.76 21.85
CA ALA A 182 -0.61 -0.71 20.94
C ALA A 182 -1.28 0.48 21.66
N ALA A 183 -1.88 0.24 22.84
CA ALA A 183 -2.42 1.28 23.71
C ALA A 183 -1.39 1.84 24.71
N SER A 184 -0.12 1.48 24.60
CA SER A 184 0.95 1.87 25.52
C SER A 184 2.15 2.46 24.81
N HIS A 185 3.13 2.95 25.60
CA HIS A 185 4.39 3.54 25.10
C HIS A 185 5.56 2.54 25.11
N SER A 186 5.29 1.24 25.12
CA SER A 186 6.31 0.20 25.14
C SER A 186 5.77 -1.12 24.63
N GLY A 187 6.62 -1.93 24.00
CA GLY A 187 6.28 -3.21 23.36
C GLY A 187 6.45 -3.17 21.85
N GLY A 188 6.10 -4.26 21.20
CA GLY A 188 6.34 -4.45 19.78
C GLY A 188 7.81 -4.58 19.41
N ASN A 189 8.11 -4.72 18.12
CA ASN A 189 9.49 -4.86 17.60
C ASN A 189 10.32 -3.59 17.78
N SER A 190 9.68 -2.42 17.77
CA SER A 190 10.32 -1.12 18.00
C SER A 190 10.62 -0.84 19.48
N GLY A 191 9.94 -1.54 20.41
CA GLY A 191 9.98 -1.25 21.84
C GLY A 191 9.20 0.01 22.26
N MET A 192 8.50 0.66 21.32
CA MET A 192 7.78 1.94 21.53
C MET A 192 6.27 1.77 21.69
N GLY A 193 5.78 0.51 21.70
CA GLY A 193 4.33 0.25 21.74
C GLY A 193 3.63 0.85 20.52
N GLY A 194 2.51 1.53 20.75
CA GLY A 194 1.76 2.18 19.67
C GLY A 194 2.18 3.63 19.37
N ASP A 195 3.29 4.12 19.92
CA ASP A 195 3.78 5.48 19.61
C ASP A 195 4.20 5.61 18.15
N ILE A 196 4.23 6.84 17.67
CA ILE A 196 4.63 7.17 16.30
C ILE A 196 6.11 6.85 16.09
N LEU A 197 6.42 5.89 15.21
CA LEU A 197 7.80 5.54 14.85
C LEU A 197 8.44 6.56 13.93
N TYR A 198 7.64 7.10 13.02
CA TYR A 198 8.08 8.02 11.99
C TYR A 198 6.92 8.94 11.57
N ARG A 199 7.26 10.18 11.28
CA ARG A 199 6.33 11.14 10.69
C ARG A 199 7.04 12.03 9.68
N TRP A 200 6.37 12.35 8.59
CA TRP A 200 6.92 13.20 7.55
C TRP A 200 5.87 14.16 7.02
N GLY A 201 6.24 15.45 6.96
CA GLY A 201 5.38 16.51 6.47
C GLY A 201 5.59 17.79 7.25
N ASN A 202 4.58 18.25 8.03
CA ASN A 202 4.64 19.52 8.73
C ASN A 202 5.36 19.42 10.10
N PRO A 203 6.64 19.78 10.20
CA PRO A 203 7.39 19.63 11.45
C PRO A 203 6.91 20.57 12.56
N SER A 204 6.17 21.63 12.24
CA SER A 204 5.61 22.52 13.25
C SER A 204 4.57 21.83 14.15
N ASN A 205 3.95 20.73 13.70
CA ASN A 205 3.01 19.95 14.48
C ASN A 205 3.64 19.27 15.72
N TYR A 206 4.96 19.17 15.76
CA TYR A 206 5.72 18.63 16.89
C TYR A 206 6.92 19.49 17.27
N GLY A 207 6.72 20.83 17.14
CA GLY A 207 7.61 21.83 17.71
C GLY A 207 8.90 22.13 16.94
N PHE A 208 9.05 21.66 15.70
CA PHE A 208 10.21 21.95 14.86
C PHE A 208 9.83 22.94 13.75
N PHE A 209 10.78 23.82 13.43
CA PHE A 209 10.62 24.80 12.36
C PHE A 209 11.79 24.66 11.39
N GLY A 210 11.51 24.49 10.12
CA GLY A 210 12.56 24.27 9.12
C GLY A 210 12.06 24.32 7.69
N LEU A 211 12.95 23.92 6.77
CA LEU A 211 12.71 23.97 5.32
C LEU A 211 12.09 22.66 4.77
N GLN A 212 11.49 21.84 5.63
CA GLN A 212 10.88 20.59 5.19
C GLN A 212 9.75 20.85 4.19
N VAL A 213 9.67 20.03 3.15
CA VAL A 213 8.54 20.03 2.23
C VAL A 213 7.30 19.56 3.00
N ILE A 214 6.25 20.38 2.99
CA ILE A 214 4.98 20.07 3.63
C ILE A 214 4.01 19.60 2.54
N PRO A 215 3.53 18.36 2.59
CA PRO A 215 2.48 17.89 1.68
C PRO A 215 1.20 18.70 1.93
N ASN A 216 0.43 18.91 0.86
CA ASN A 216 -0.81 19.65 0.95
C ASN A 216 -1.99 18.78 0.53
N ALA A 217 -2.86 18.49 1.49
CA ALA A 217 -3.98 17.57 1.34
C ALA A 217 -3.53 16.15 0.90
N VAL A 218 -2.52 15.61 1.59
CA VAL A 218 -1.93 14.29 1.32
C VAL A 218 -2.96 13.17 1.41
N HIS A 219 -2.86 12.19 0.50
CA HIS A 219 -3.64 10.97 0.44
C HIS A 219 -2.76 9.79 0.08
N ASP A 220 -3.30 8.58 0.32
CA ASP A 220 -2.81 7.30 -0.19
C ASP A 220 -1.31 7.08 0.04
N PRO A 221 -0.84 7.09 1.31
CA PRO A 221 0.52 6.71 1.61
C PRO A 221 0.66 5.20 1.45
N ARG A 222 1.73 4.77 0.75
CA ARG A 222 2.00 3.36 0.49
C ARG A 222 3.49 3.08 0.52
N TRP A 223 3.87 1.86 0.90
CA TRP A 223 5.19 1.38 0.55
C TRP A 223 5.23 0.96 -0.91
N ILE A 224 6.30 1.35 -1.59
CA ILE A 224 6.66 0.76 -2.88
C ILE A 224 7.20 -0.64 -2.58
N PRO A 225 6.59 -1.71 -3.14
CA PRO A 225 7.04 -3.08 -2.87
C PRO A 225 8.54 -3.28 -3.12
N ASN A 226 9.21 -3.97 -2.18
CA ASN A 226 10.64 -4.26 -2.27
C ASN A 226 10.91 -5.55 -3.07
N ASP A 227 10.37 -5.64 -4.28
CA ASP A 227 10.41 -6.79 -5.18
C ASP A 227 11.38 -6.64 -6.36
N GLY A 228 12.26 -5.63 -6.28
CA GLY A 228 13.22 -5.29 -7.33
C GLY A 228 12.75 -4.17 -8.27
N ARG A 229 11.54 -3.65 -8.09
CA ARG A 229 11.09 -2.45 -8.80
C ARG A 229 11.85 -1.21 -8.36
N PRO A 230 11.97 -0.18 -9.21
CA PRO A 230 12.62 1.08 -8.83
C PRO A 230 11.99 1.71 -7.59
N TYR A 231 12.86 2.14 -6.66
CA TYR A 231 12.50 2.76 -5.38
C TYR A 231 11.78 1.82 -4.39
N GLY A 232 11.96 0.49 -4.54
CA GLY A 232 11.43 -0.48 -3.57
C GLY A 232 11.84 -0.13 -2.14
N GLY A 233 10.88 -0.20 -1.21
CA GLY A 233 11.05 0.19 0.19
C GLY A 233 10.76 1.67 0.51
N PHE A 234 10.69 2.56 -0.50
CA PHE A 234 10.28 3.96 -0.28
C PHE A 234 8.78 4.04 0.03
N LEU A 235 8.40 5.10 0.74
CA LEU A 235 7.01 5.52 0.83
C LEU A 235 6.64 6.32 -0.42
N GLN A 236 5.46 6.08 -0.97
CA GLN A 236 4.86 6.88 -2.04
C GLN A 236 3.58 7.52 -1.53
N ILE A 237 3.36 8.78 -1.84
CA ILE A 237 2.15 9.53 -1.47
C ILE A 237 1.54 10.22 -2.68
N PHE A 238 0.23 10.35 -2.68
CA PHE A 238 -0.47 11.27 -3.56
C PHE A 238 -0.64 12.62 -2.84
N ASN A 239 0.04 13.65 -3.33
CA ASN A 239 0.05 14.99 -2.74
C ASN A 239 -0.82 15.90 -3.60
N ASN A 240 -2.06 16.16 -3.18
CA ASN A 240 -3.08 16.82 -4.02
C ASN A 240 -2.70 18.24 -4.46
N SER A 241 -1.90 18.96 -3.69
CA SER A 241 -1.40 20.28 -4.05
C SER A 241 0.12 20.42 -3.84
N GLY A 242 0.86 19.34 -4.19
CA GLY A 242 2.27 19.21 -3.87
C GLY A 242 3.20 20.25 -4.51
N ASN A 243 2.80 20.83 -5.64
CA ASN A 243 3.56 21.90 -6.31
C ASN A 243 2.92 23.28 -6.14
N GLY A 244 2.01 23.44 -5.16
CA GLY A 244 1.20 24.65 -5.04
C GLY A 244 0.19 24.80 -6.20
N ASN A 245 -0.57 25.88 -6.22
CA ASN A 245 -1.52 26.20 -7.30
C ASN A 245 -2.49 25.05 -7.69
N ASN A 246 -2.82 24.18 -6.71
CA ASN A 246 -3.66 22.98 -6.93
C ASN A 246 -3.05 21.97 -7.92
N GLN A 247 -1.75 21.98 -8.10
CA GLN A 247 -1.04 20.99 -8.91
C GLN A 247 -0.70 19.78 -8.06
N SER A 248 -1.28 18.64 -8.39
CA SER A 248 -1.00 17.36 -7.72
C SER A 248 0.37 16.79 -8.11
N THR A 249 0.97 16.08 -7.17
CA THR A 249 2.22 15.33 -7.39
C THR A 249 2.13 13.94 -6.78
N VAL A 250 2.90 13.00 -7.33
CA VAL A 250 3.22 11.73 -6.69
C VAL A 250 4.64 11.84 -6.18
N ASP A 251 4.80 11.78 -4.87
CA ASP A 251 6.08 11.97 -4.20
C ASP A 251 6.57 10.65 -3.59
N GLY A 252 7.85 10.33 -3.76
CA GLY A 252 8.52 9.21 -3.11
C GLY A 252 9.46 9.69 -2.01
N ILE A 253 9.39 9.09 -0.84
CA ILE A 253 10.15 9.45 0.36
C ILE A 253 10.98 8.24 0.80
N ASP A 254 12.30 8.43 0.87
CA ASP A 254 13.23 7.45 1.42
C ASP A 254 13.32 7.68 2.94
N ALA A 255 12.46 7.00 3.68
CA ALA A 255 12.41 7.09 5.13
C ALA A 255 13.63 6.38 5.75
N PRO A 256 14.38 7.00 6.67
CA PRO A 256 15.67 6.49 7.15
C PRO A 256 15.49 5.38 8.19
N TRP A 257 15.11 4.19 7.76
CA TRP A 257 14.94 3.02 8.59
C TRP A 257 16.26 2.39 9.02
N ASP A 258 16.40 2.07 10.31
CA ASP A 258 17.53 1.29 10.85
C ASP A 258 17.04 -0.11 11.25
N PRO A 259 17.39 -1.17 10.50
CA PRO A 259 16.97 -2.53 10.80
C PRO A 259 17.65 -3.14 12.03
N VAL A 260 18.69 -2.50 12.59
CA VAL A 260 19.37 -2.98 13.79
C VAL A 260 18.59 -2.60 15.04
N THR A 261 18.07 -1.40 15.06
CA THR A 261 17.31 -0.86 16.20
C THR A 261 15.79 -0.96 16.02
N ASN A 262 15.33 -1.35 14.83
CA ASN A 262 13.92 -1.32 14.42
C ASN A 262 13.27 0.04 14.66
N THR A 263 13.99 1.12 14.31
CA THR A 263 13.51 2.50 14.46
C THR A 263 13.88 3.34 13.24
N TYR A 264 13.22 4.48 13.09
CA TYR A 264 13.59 5.48 12.09
C TYR A 264 14.61 6.45 12.67
N ILE A 265 15.70 6.66 11.94
CA ILE A 265 16.80 7.52 12.39
C ILE A 265 16.32 8.98 12.42
N ARG A 266 16.46 9.60 13.59
CA ARG A 266 16.21 11.03 13.80
C ARG A 266 17.36 11.67 14.56
N ASN A 267 17.89 12.75 14.05
CA ASN A 267 18.88 13.54 14.76
C ASN A 267 18.23 14.25 15.94
N SER A 268 18.83 14.15 17.13
CA SER A 268 18.30 14.80 18.35
C SER A 268 18.11 16.31 18.12
N GLY A 269 16.96 16.83 18.52
CA GLY A 269 16.62 18.24 18.36
C GLY A 269 16.30 18.68 16.93
N GLN A 270 16.07 17.72 16.03
CA GLN A 270 15.68 17.99 14.64
C GLN A 270 14.39 17.25 14.26
N ALA A 271 13.73 17.71 13.21
CA ALA A 271 12.61 17.00 12.60
C ALA A 271 13.08 15.69 11.98
N PHE A 272 12.15 14.76 11.72
CA PHE A 272 12.44 13.58 10.94
C PHE A 272 12.88 13.94 9.51
N GLU A 273 13.89 13.23 9.02
CA GLU A 273 14.35 13.35 7.63
C GLU A 273 13.61 12.36 6.70
N PRO A 274 13.65 12.54 5.37
CA PRO A 274 14.35 13.61 4.65
C PRO A 274 13.59 14.95 4.65
N PHE A 275 14.30 16.06 4.44
CA PHE A 275 13.67 17.38 4.34
C PHE A 275 12.88 17.57 3.04
N SER A 276 13.05 16.68 2.07
CA SER A 276 12.37 16.73 0.78
C SER A 276 12.06 15.32 0.30
N TYR A 277 11.17 15.23 -0.69
CA TYR A 277 10.95 14.00 -1.43
C TYR A 277 12.23 13.56 -2.17
N SER A 278 12.40 12.26 -2.31
CA SER A 278 13.49 11.65 -3.10
C SER A 278 13.13 11.59 -4.59
N THR A 279 11.84 11.37 -4.89
CA THR A 279 11.30 11.41 -6.25
C THR A 279 10.01 12.22 -6.29
N ARG A 280 9.76 12.90 -7.42
CA ARG A 280 8.51 13.62 -7.67
C ARG A 280 8.09 13.49 -9.12
N TYR A 281 6.85 13.09 -9.32
CA TYR A 281 6.15 13.23 -10.58
C TYR A 281 5.06 14.30 -10.44
N GLN A 282 5.08 15.31 -11.32
CA GLN A 282 4.03 16.32 -11.40
C GLN A 282 2.90 15.77 -12.26
N CYS A 283 1.72 15.60 -11.66
CA CYS A 283 0.60 14.94 -12.33
C CYS A 283 0.10 15.71 -13.55
N ALA A 284 -0.17 15.00 -14.63
CA ALA A 284 -0.80 15.59 -15.83
C ALA A 284 -2.23 16.06 -15.53
N TYR A 285 -2.91 15.38 -14.61
CA TYR A 285 -4.25 15.73 -14.12
C TYR A 285 -4.20 15.87 -12.60
N SER A 286 -4.77 16.95 -12.09
CA SER A 286 -4.75 17.26 -10.65
C SER A 286 -6.11 16.98 -10.01
N ALA A 287 -6.08 16.70 -8.72
CA ALA A 287 -7.26 16.45 -7.89
C ALA A 287 -7.16 17.21 -6.57
N ASN A 288 -8.27 17.71 -6.07
CA ASN A 288 -8.32 18.49 -4.83
C ASN A 288 -8.43 17.62 -3.56
N GLY A 289 -8.60 16.31 -3.73
CA GLY A 289 -8.73 15.36 -2.63
C GLY A 289 -8.86 13.95 -3.16
N GLN A 290 -8.89 12.95 -2.25
CA GLN A 290 -8.86 11.55 -2.60
C GLN A 290 -7.66 11.24 -3.52
N SER A 291 -7.80 10.28 -4.43
CA SER A 291 -6.75 9.88 -5.37
C SER A 291 -5.83 8.79 -4.84
N ALA A 292 -5.13 8.13 -5.74
CA ALA A 292 -4.21 7.07 -5.44
C ALA A 292 -3.10 6.98 -6.49
N SER A 293 -2.02 6.29 -6.16
CA SER A 293 -0.95 6.00 -7.12
C SER A 293 -0.22 4.71 -6.79
N ASP A 294 0.14 3.95 -7.83
CA ASP A 294 0.95 2.74 -7.71
C ASP A 294 2.27 2.88 -8.47
N ARG A 295 3.33 2.30 -7.92
CA ARG A 295 4.60 2.11 -8.63
C ARG A 295 4.59 0.74 -9.28
N MET A 296 4.64 0.71 -10.61
CA MET A 296 4.65 -0.54 -11.38
C MET A 296 6.03 -1.21 -11.37
N THR A 297 6.10 -2.50 -11.67
CA THR A 297 7.35 -3.28 -11.69
C THR A 297 8.37 -2.75 -12.69
N ASN A 298 7.92 -2.16 -13.80
CA ASN A 298 8.75 -1.51 -14.81
C ASN A 298 9.21 -0.09 -14.43
N GLY A 299 8.82 0.42 -13.25
CA GLY A 299 9.13 1.76 -12.76
C GLY A 299 8.14 2.83 -13.17
N ASN A 300 7.15 2.52 -13.99
CA ASN A 300 6.07 3.44 -14.31
C ASN A 300 5.26 3.82 -13.07
N ILE A 301 4.52 4.91 -13.16
CA ILE A 301 3.60 5.34 -12.12
C ILE A 301 2.17 5.27 -12.69
N PHE A 302 1.33 4.44 -12.08
CA PHE A 302 -0.11 4.53 -12.26
C PHE A 302 -0.66 5.64 -11.36
N VAL A 303 -1.56 6.44 -11.90
CA VAL A 303 -2.17 7.58 -11.22
C VAL A 303 -3.68 7.53 -11.38
N ASN A 304 -4.40 7.58 -10.27
CA ASN A 304 -5.82 7.89 -10.24
C ASN A 304 -6.01 9.30 -9.66
N ALA A 305 -6.26 10.28 -10.51
CA ALA A 305 -6.64 11.62 -10.10
C ALA A 305 -8.17 11.67 -9.95
N SER A 306 -8.66 11.70 -8.71
CA SER A 306 -10.10 11.68 -8.41
C SER A 306 -10.81 12.96 -8.82
N GLY A 307 -12.02 12.85 -9.34
CA GLY A 307 -12.90 13.99 -9.64
C GLY A 307 -13.61 14.56 -8.40
N GLY A 308 -13.34 14.04 -7.20
CA GLY A 308 -14.07 14.36 -5.98
C GLY A 308 -15.42 13.64 -5.89
N GLN A 309 -16.27 14.02 -4.92
CA GLN A 309 -17.59 13.41 -4.76
C GLN A 309 -18.48 13.71 -5.98
N GLY A 310 -18.85 12.65 -6.73
CA GLY A 310 -19.70 12.75 -7.90
C GLY A 310 -19.06 13.41 -9.12
N GLY A 311 -17.73 13.57 -9.13
CA GLY A 311 -16.96 14.08 -10.26
C GLY A 311 -16.27 12.97 -11.03
N ALA A 312 -16.11 13.16 -12.35
CA ALA A 312 -15.32 12.26 -13.17
C ALA A 312 -13.83 12.44 -12.88
N GLY A 313 -13.18 11.37 -12.44
CA GLY A 313 -11.73 11.30 -12.28
C GLY A 313 -11.04 10.81 -13.56
N VAL A 314 -9.72 10.77 -13.53
CA VAL A 314 -8.88 10.32 -14.63
C VAL A 314 -7.83 9.33 -14.12
N MET A 315 -7.77 8.17 -14.74
CA MET A 315 -6.72 7.18 -14.53
C MET A 315 -5.75 7.19 -15.71
N TYR A 316 -4.47 7.08 -15.44
CA TYR A 316 -3.43 6.99 -16.47
C TYR A 316 -2.14 6.41 -15.90
N GLU A 317 -1.26 5.95 -16.76
CA GLU A 317 0.08 5.48 -16.40
C GLU A 317 1.12 6.31 -17.14
N VAL A 318 2.22 6.63 -16.46
CA VAL A 318 3.33 7.37 -17.03
C VAL A 318 4.63 6.59 -16.88
N ASP A 319 5.51 6.73 -17.86
CA ASP A 319 6.87 6.23 -17.81
C ASP A 319 7.78 7.07 -16.88
N THR A 320 9.01 6.67 -16.72
CA THR A 320 10.01 7.38 -15.89
C THR A 320 10.38 8.77 -16.43
N PHE A 321 9.98 9.10 -17.66
CA PHE A 321 10.16 10.42 -18.27
C PHE A 321 8.90 11.31 -18.16
N GLY A 322 7.81 10.78 -17.60
CA GLY A 322 6.53 11.47 -17.46
C GLY A 322 5.63 11.41 -18.71
N ASN A 323 5.96 10.59 -19.71
CA ASN A 323 5.07 10.39 -20.86
C ASN A 323 3.95 9.43 -20.50
N ILE A 324 2.73 9.76 -20.92
CA ILE A 324 1.56 8.86 -20.71
C ILE A 324 1.73 7.64 -21.63
N THR A 325 1.82 6.47 -21.01
CA THR A 325 1.96 5.16 -21.69
C THR A 325 0.63 4.41 -21.75
N TRP A 326 -0.30 4.73 -20.85
CA TRP A 326 -1.64 4.18 -20.86
C TRP A 326 -2.65 5.23 -20.39
N GLY A 327 -3.85 5.21 -20.96
CA GLY A 327 -4.89 6.20 -20.69
C GLY A 327 -4.69 7.49 -21.52
N PRO A 328 -5.30 8.63 -21.14
CA PRO A 328 -6.17 8.82 -19.97
C PRO A 328 -7.50 8.08 -20.09
N TYR A 329 -7.95 7.47 -19.00
CA TYR A 329 -9.24 6.81 -18.88
C TYR A 329 -10.11 7.56 -17.88
N ASN A 330 -11.29 8.00 -18.29
CA ASN A 330 -12.23 8.67 -17.40
C ASN A 330 -12.88 7.63 -16.48
N ALA A 331 -12.73 7.82 -15.18
CA ALA A 331 -13.28 6.93 -14.17
C ALA A 331 -13.94 7.73 -13.05
N ASP A 332 -15.11 7.30 -12.63
CA ASP A 332 -15.75 7.82 -11.42
C ASP A 332 -15.28 6.98 -10.22
N SER A 333 -14.05 7.25 -9.78
CA SER A 333 -13.42 6.55 -8.68
C SER A 333 -12.73 7.51 -7.72
N GLN A 334 -12.97 7.32 -6.43
CA GLN A 334 -12.29 8.07 -5.37
C GLN A 334 -10.83 7.64 -5.26
N LYS A 335 -10.59 6.33 -5.27
CA LYS A 335 -9.30 5.68 -5.35
C LYS A 335 -9.36 4.55 -6.37
N GLY A 336 -8.33 4.39 -7.16
CA GLY A 336 -8.17 3.32 -8.11
C GLY A 336 -6.74 2.81 -8.08
N PHE A 337 -6.58 1.51 -8.20
CA PHE A 337 -5.31 0.82 -8.12
C PHE A 337 -5.08 0.02 -9.38
N ARG A 338 -3.80 -0.20 -9.72
CA ARG A 338 -3.42 -1.01 -10.86
C ARG A 338 -2.62 -2.21 -10.39
N TYR A 339 -3.08 -3.37 -10.78
CA TYR A 339 -2.40 -4.62 -10.51
C TYR A 339 -1.70 -5.12 -11.78
N GLU A 340 -0.57 -5.79 -11.61
CA GLU A 340 0.11 -6.49 -12.69
C GLU A 340 -0.74 -7.68 -13.18
N CYS A 341 -0.53 -8.07 -14.44
CA CYS A 341 -1.34 -9.14 -15.03
C CYS A 341 -1.17 -10.51 -14.36
N ASP A 342 -0.04 -10.74 -13.71
CA ASP A 342 0.27 -11.95 -12.95
C ASP A 342 -0.19 -11.90 -11.48
N TYR A 343 -0.84 -10.81 -11.08
CA TYR A 343 -1.43 -10.70 -9.74
C TYR A 343 -2.52 -11.77 -9.56
N PRO A 344 -2.50 -12.54 -8.45
CA PRO A 344 -3.43 -13.66 -8.25
C PRO A 344 -4.91 -13.31 -8.43
N GLY A 345 -5.32 -12.13 -7.93
CA GLY A 345 -6.68 -11.64 -8.09
C GLY A 345 -7.07 -11.36 -9.55
N ILE A 346 -6.16 -10.84 -10.37
CA ILE A 346 -6.38 -10.64 -11.80
C ILE A 346 -6.51 -11.99 -12.52
N ILE A 347 -5.64 -12.95 -12.20
CA ILE A 347 -5.71 -14.31 -12.75
C ILE A 347 -7.06 -14.97 -12.38
N ALA A 348 -7.51 -14.82 -11.14
CA ALA A 348 -8.79 -15.35 -10.68
C ALA A 348 -10.00 -14.74 -11.39
N LEU A 349 -9.88 -13.51 -11.92
CA LEU A 349 -10.93 -12.84 -12.68
C LEU A 349 -11.03 -13.31 -14.14
N GLU A 350 -10.00 -13.97 -14.69
CA GLU A 350 -9.96 -14.38 -16.11
C GLU A 350 -11.23 -15.07 -16.62
N PRO A 351 -11.84 -16.05 -15.89
CA PRO A 351 -13.05 -16.71 -16.35
C PRO A 351 -14.30 -15.81 -16.41
N TYR A 352 -14.28 -14.67 -15.73
CA TYR A 352 -15.44 -13.79 -15.52
C TYR A 352 -15.40 -12.49 -16.32
N ILE A 353 -14.25 -12.14 -16.88
CA ILE A 353 -14.09 -10.92 -17.67
C ILE A 353 -13.95 -11.20 -19.15
N ASN A 354 -14.42 -10.27 -19.97
CA ASN A 354 -14.26 -10.40 -21.41
C ASN A 354 -12.80 -10.21 -21.82
N THR A 355 -12.10 -11.32 -22.04
CA THR A 355 -10.68 -11.35 -22.40
C THR A 355 -10.35 -10.61 -23.70
N ALA A 356 -11.33 -10.41 -24.59
CA ALA A 356 -11.13 -9.68 -25.84
C ALA A 356 -10.94 -8.16 -25.63
N THR A 357 -11.18 -7.64 -24.43
CA THR A 357 -11.07 -6.21 -24.12
C THR A 357 -10.02 -5.86 -23.07
N THR A 358 -9.31 -6.86 -22.54
CA THR A 358 -8.30 -6.67 -21.48
C THR A 358 -6.91 -7.03 -21.97
N SER A 359 -5.97 -6.10 -21.89
CA SER A 359 -4.59 -6.30 -22.36
C SER A 359 -3.83 -7.39 -21.57
N CYS A 360 -4.27 -7.73 -20.36
CA CYS A 360 -3.68 -8.81 -19.56
C CYS A 360 -3.91 -10.19 -20.17
N PHE A 361 -5.02 -10.36 -20.91
CA PHE A 361 -5.42 -11.64 -21.50
C PHE A 361 -5.34 -11.62 -23.02
N ASP A 362 -4.81 -10.53 -23.60
CA ASP A 362 -4.51 -10.44 -25.03
C ASP A 362 -3.27 -11.28 -25.39
N TYR A 363 -3.31 -12.57 -25.04
CA TYR A 363 -2.37 -13.57 -25.53
C TYR A 363 -2.57 -13.89 -27.02
N THR A 364 -3.34 -13.11 -27.74
CA THR A 364 -3.64 -13.35 -29.15
C THR A 364 -2.48 -13.15 -30.10
N SER A 365 -1.31 -12.68 -29.63
CA SER A 365 -0.09 -12.65 -30.44
C SER A 365 0.95 -13.70 -30.03
N LEU A 366 0.79 -14.36 -28.90
CA LEU A 366 1.50 -15.59 -28.58
C LEU A 366 0.44 -16.68 -28.59
N ASN A 367 0.40 -17.49 -29.61
CA ASN A 367 -0.10 -18.85 -29.49
C ASN A 367 0.79 -19.51 -28.42
N THR A 368 0.54 -19.21 -27.15
CA THR A 368 1.01 -20.02 -26.06
C THR A 368 0.19 -21.30 -26.11
N TYR A 369 0.61 -22.17 -27.00
CA TYR A 369 0.47 -23.56 -26.69
C TYR A 369 1.32 -23.75 -25.44
N VAL A 370 0.71 -23.53 -24.26
CA VAL A 370 1.29 -23.93 -23.00
C VAL A 370 1.49 -25.42 -23.17
N LEU A 371 2.73 -25.85 -23.15
CA LEU A 371 3.04 -27.26 -23.03
C LEU A 371 2.60 -27.67 -21.62
N GLU A 372 1.29 -27.89 -21.44
CA GLU A 372 0.68 -28.27 -20.16
C GLU A 372 1.34 -29.50 -19.55
N ASN A 373 1.99 -30.31 -20.37
CA ASN A 373 2.67 -31.55 -20.00
C ASN A 373 4.19 -31.43 -19.97
N ALA A 374 4.75 -30.24 -19.78
CA ALA A 374 6.20 -30.04 -19.64
C ALA A 374 6.60 -30.04 -18.16
N LEU A 375 7.42 -30.99 -17.76
CA LEU A 375 8.01 -31.07 -16.43
C LEU A 375 9.47 -30.65 -16.48
N ILE A 376 9.83 -29.69 -15.64
CA ILE A 376 11.20 -29.21 -15.46
C ILE A 376 11.57 -29.38 -13.99
N PHE A 377 12.44 -30.32 -13.67
CA PHE A 377 12.74 -30.71 -12.29
C PHE A 377 14.15 -31.28 -12.11
N PRO A 378 14.71 -31.27 -10.88
CA PRO A 378 14.24 -30.55 -9.72
C PRO A 378 14.42 -29.03 -9.86
N ASN A 379 13.59 -28.26 -9.20
CA ASN A 379 13.76 -26.83 -9.06
C ASN A 379 13.46 -26.45 -7.59
N PRO A 380 14.47 -26.01 -6.79
CA PRO A 380 15.88 -25.79 -7.17
C PRO A 380 16.63 -27.06 -7.60
N THR A 381 17.62 -26.91 -8.48
CA THR A 381 18.53 -27.97 -8.87
C THR A 381 19.90 -27.80 -8.22
N ASN A 382 20.58 -28.90 -7.93
CA ASN A 382 21.94 -28.88 -7.35
C ASN A 382 23.06 -29.07 -8.40
N TYR A 383 22.78 -29.62 -9.57
CA TYR A 383 23.67 -29.68 -10.74
C TYR A 383 22.98 -30.22 -12.00
N GLN A 384 21.87 -30.97 -11.87
CA GLN A 384 21.21 -31.60 -13.00
C GLN A 384 19.73 -31.24 -13.06
N LEU A 385 19.31 -30.70 -14.20
CA LEU A 385 17.92 -30.41 -14.51
C LEU A 385 17.39 -31.39 -15.54
N ASN A 386 16.21 -31.95 -15.28
CA ASN A 386 15.49 -32.81 -16.24
C ASN A 386 14.38 -32.00 -16.88
N ILE A 387 14.24 -32.14 -18.18
CA ILE A 387 13.15 -31.58 -18.98
C ILE A 387 12.43 -32.78 -19.61
N VAL A 388 11.17 -32.97 -19.27
CA VAL A 388 10.33 -34.03 -19.79
C VAL A 388 9.10 -33.40 -20.42
N LEU A 389 8.83 -33.77 -21.67
CA LEU A 389 7.68 -33.30 -22.46
C LEU A 389 6.94 -34.50 -22.97
N GLU A 390 5.64 -34.58 -22.70
CA GLU A 390 4.77 -35.65 -23.14
C GLU A 390 3.78 -35.15 -24.21
N ASN A 391 3.48 -35.99 -25.19
CA ASN A 391 2.48 -35.73 -26.24
C ASN A 391 2.63 -34.38 -26.92
N THR A 392 3.85 -34.00 -27.31
CA THR A 392 4.06 -32.70 -27.95
C THR A 392 3.57 -32.73 -29.39
N GLN A 393 2.80 -31.73 -29.78
CA GLN A 393 2.42 -31.52 -31.18
C GLN A 393 3.52 -30.84 -32.00
N TYR A 394 4.69 -30.61 -31.38
CA TYR A 394 5.79 -29.92 -32.03
C TYR A 394 6.79 -30.89 -32.63
N ASN A 395 6.96 -30.84 -33.94
CA ASN A 395 7.97 -31.62 -34.65
C ASN A 395 9.40 -31.12 -34.39
N TYR A 396 9.52 -29.90 -33.93
CA TYR A 396 10.81 -29.20 -33.72
C TYR A 396 10.70 -28.29 -32.52
N LEU A 397 11.55 -28.51 -31.53
CA LEU A 397 11.70 -27.64 -30.35
C LEU A 397 13.18 -27.29 -30.18
N LYS A 398 13.42 -26.04 -29.81
CA LYS A 398 14.73 -25.53 -29.43
C LYS A 398 14.72 -25.18 -27.96
N LEU A 399 15.65 -25.74 -27.19
CA LEU A 399 15.89 -25.39 -25.80
C LEU A 399 16.95 -24.28 -25.76
N GLU A 400 16.62 -23.17 -25.13
CA GLU A 400 17.56 -22.11 -24.79
C GLU A 400 17.52 -21.81 -23.31
N ILE A 401 18.70 -21.62 -22.69
CA ILE A 401 18.83 -21.26 -21.30
C ILE A 401 19.65 -19.97 -21.20
N TYR A 402 19.12 -19.02 -20.42
CA TYR A 402 19.71 -17.71 -20.19
C TYR A 402 20.02 -17.51 -18.73
N ASN A 403 21.06 -16.75 -18.41
CA ASN A 403 21.32 -16.24 -17.07
C ASN A 403 20.51 -14.95 -16.80
N VAL A 404 20.60 -14.43 -15.58
CA VAL A 404 19.91 -13.18 -15.17
C VAL A 404 20.35 -11.93 -15.95
N PHE A 405 21.49 -11.97 -16.65
CA PHE A 405 21.97 -10.87 -17.49
C PHE A 405 21.49 -11.00 -18.94
N GLY A 406 20.59 -11.94 -19.25
CA GLY A 406 20.11 -12.19 -20.60
C GLY A 406 21.12 -12.87 -21.52
N GLN A 407 22.25 -13.35 -21.00
CA GLN A 407 23.23 -14.07 -21.79
C GLN A 407 22.76 -15.52 -22.00
N LYS A 408 22.70 -15.93 -23.24
CA LYS A 408 22.39 -17.30 -23.61
C LYS A 408 23.57 -18.23 -23.29
N ILE A 409 23.35 -19.18 -22.38
CA ILE A 409 24.38 -20.11 -21.93
C ILE A 409 24.25 -21.50 -22.58
N ILE A 410 23.03 -21.89 -22.95
CA ILE A 410 22.77 -23.18 -23.63
C ILE A 410 21.80 -22.93 -24.78
N SER A 411 22.05 -23.58 -25.91
CA SER A 411 21.13 -23.68 -27.03
C SER A 411 21.24 -25.08 -27.63
N LYS A 412 20.12 -25.82 -27.62
CA LYS A 412 20.04 -27.20 -28.15
C LYS A 412 18.74 -27.41 -28.88
N VAL A 413 18.81 -28.16 -29.98
CA VAL A 413 17.63 -28.68 -30.67
C VAL A 413 17.15 -29.93 -29.95
N LEU A 414 15.85 -30.03 -29.73
CA LEU A 414 15.17 -31.20 -29.19
C LEU A 414 14.40 -31.85 -30.36
N GLU A 415 14.93 -32.96 -30.86
CA GLU A 415 14.27 -33.76 -31.90
C GLU A 415 13.18 -34.62 -31.23
N ASN A 416 12.01 -34.69 -31.86
CA ASN A 416 10.87 -35.43 -31.37
C ASN A 416 10.78 -36.78 -32.13
N ASP A 417 11.58 -37.76 -31.67
CA ASP A 417 11.62 -39.11 -32.23
C ASP A 417 10.67 -40.09 -31.48
N SER A 418 9.93 -39.61 -30.48
CA SER A 418 9.07 -40.43 -29.62
C SER A 418 8.00 -39.56 -28.95
N ASP A 419 6.93 -40.20 -28.42
CA ASP A 419 5.84 -39.54 -27.70
C ASP A 419 6.32 -38.79 -26.43
N ILE A 420 7.57 -39.03 -26.00
CA ILE A 420 8.16 -38.39 -24.82
C ILE A 420 9.56 -37.88 -25.18
N ILE A 421 9.77 -36.57 -25.06
CA ILE A 421 11.08 -35.94 -25.11
C ILE A 421 11.62 -35.85 -23.69
N SER A 422 12.75 -36.47 -23.39
CA SER A 422 13.43 -36.37 -22.10
C SER A 422 14.88 -35.91 -22.31
N LYS A 423 15.24 -34.79 -21.69
CA LYS A 423 16.61 -34.22 -21.75
C LYS A 423 17.12 -33.89 -20.36
N LYS A 424 18.40 -34.14 -20.17
CA LYS A 424 19.15 -33.79 -18.97
C LYS A 424 20.09 -32.65 -19.29
N ILE A 425 20.09 -31.62 -18.45
CA ILE A 425 20.95 -30.45 -18.54
C ILE A 425 21.85 -30.45 -17.33
N ASP A 426 23.17 -30.42 -17.57
CA ASP A 426 24.18 -30.35 -16.53
C ASP A 426 24.59 -28.90 -16.30
N PHE A 427 24.40 -28.43 -15.08
CA PHE A 427 24.75 -27.08 -14.64
C PHE A 427 26.12 -27.00 -13.95
N SER A 428 26.83 -28.13 -13.77
CA SER A 428 28.08 -28.21 -13.00
C SER A 428 29.18 -27.24 -13.46
N SER A 429 29.15 -26.84 -14.72
CA SER A 429 30.11 -25.88 -15.32
C SER A 429 29.68 -24.41 -15.24
N TYR A 430 28.50 -24.13 -14.69
CA TYR A 430 27.94 -22.80 -14.60
C TYR A 430 27.93 -22.28 -13.16
N ASN A 431 27.84 -20.97 -13.00
CA ASN A 431 27.74 -20.35 -11.66
C ASN A 431 26.37 -20.64 -11.04
N LYS A 432 26.32 -20.74 -9.70
CA LYS A 432 25.06 -20.78 -8.97
C LYS A 432 24.28 -19.50 -9.20
N GLY A 433 22.96 -19.62 -9.27
CA GLY A 433 22.09 -18.47 -9.53
C GLY A 433 20.78 -18.87 -10.22
N ILE A 434 20.08 -17.87 -10.68
CA ILE A 434 18.81 -18.02 -11.39
C ILE A 434 19.07 -18.10 -12.90
N TYR A 435 18.31 -19.00 -13.55
CA TYR A 435 18.35 -19.25 -14.98
C TYR A 435 16.94 -19.29 -15.55
N PHE A 436 16.80 -18.84 -16.80
CA PHE A 436 15.54 -18.93 -17.54
C PHE A 436 15.66 -20.01 -18.60
N VAL A 437 14.81 -21.01 -18.51
CA VAL A 437 14.74 -22.15 -19.46
C VAL A 437 13.58 -21.89 -20.41
N ASN A 438 13.90 -21.66 -21.67
CA ASN A 438 12.94 -21.42 -22.74
C ASN A 438 12.88 -22.60 -23.72
N LEU A 439 11.68 -23.03 -24.05
CA LEU A 439 11.42 -23.90 -25.20
C LEU A 439 10.83 -23.04 -26.32
N ILE A 440 11.37 -23.22 -27.51
CA ILE A 440 11.07 -22.36 -28.66
C ILE A 440 10.64 -23.26 -29.82
N SER A 441 9.55 -22.94 -30.48
CA SER A 441 9.10 -23.56 -31.74
C SER A 441 8.73 -22.45 -32.72
N ASN A 442 9.19 -22.57 -33.98
CA ASN A 442 8.95 -21.58 -35.03
C ASN A 442 9.31 -20.14 -34.60
N ASP A 443 10.46 -19.98 -33.92
CA ASP A 443 10.97 -18.73 -33.36
C ASP A 443 10.07 -18.07 -32.30
N GLN A 444 9.12 -18.82 -31.76
CA GLN A 444 8.25 -18.39 -30.64
C GLN A 444 8.56 -19.19 -29.39
N ILE A 445 8.59 -18.52 -28.24
CA ILE A 445 8.74 -19.17 -26.94
C ILE A 445 7.40 -19.87 -26.62
N VAL A 446 7.42 -21.18 -26.53
CA VAL A 446 6.26 -22.03 -26.20
C VAL A 446 6.23 -22.46 -24.73
N LEU A 447 7.34 -22.26 -24.01
CA LEU A 447 7.45 -22.44 -22.56
C LEU A 447 8.62 -21.58 -22.05
N SER A 448 8.43 -20.91 -20.92
CA SER A 448 9.50 -20.28 -20.14
C SER A 448 9.36 -20.69 -18.68
N ARG A 449 10.46 -21.07 -18.03
CA ARG A 449 10.50 -21.40 -16.60
C ARG A 449 11.77 -20.86 -15.97
N MET A 450 11.60 -20.29 -14.81
CA MET A 450 12.71 -19.89 -13.95
C MET A 450 13.22 -21.11 -13.17
N VAL A 451 14.52 -21.32 -13.14
CA VAL A 451 15.19 -22.43 -12.44
C VAL A 451 16.27 -21.85 -11.53
N SER A 452 16.27 -22.27 -10.30
CA SER A 452 17.31 -21.90 -9.32
C SER A 452 18.35 -23.02 -9.24
N TYR A 453 19.62 -22.70 -9.58
CA TYR A 453 20.77 -23.58 -9.37
C TYR A 453 21.42 -23.25 -8.03
N VAL A 454 21.35 -24.21 -7.11
CA VAL A 454 21.84 -24.09 -5.74
C VAL A 454 22.86 -25.20 -5.42
N ASN A 455 23.29 -25.27 -4.19
CA ASN A 455 24.18 -26.35 -3.74
C ASN A 455 23.50 -27.68 -3.65
#